data_73819fe75e0a165097f8e8858aa8f22b
#
_entry.id   73819fe75e0a165097f8e8858aa8f22b
#
_cell.length_a   1.000
_cell.length_b   1.000
_cell.length_c   1.000
_cell.angle_alpha   90.00
_cell.angle_beta   90.00
_cell.angle_gamma   90.00
#
_symmetry.space_group_name_H-M   'P 1'
#
loop_
_entity.id
_entity.type
_entity.pdbx_description
1 polymer ?
#
loop_
_entity_poly.entity_id
_entity_poly.type
_entity_poly.pdbx_seq_one_letter_code
_entity_poly.pdbx_strand_id
1 'polypeptide(L)'
;MNDKWTPSINLDLMDVINTQSIKGVQVGSPEAFIFEIMGEAELPATRLSKKSKIINHLYGNVNFLSENGYVIAINIDFHGNREKMITLGDIGSWGVNDWFELSELKGWSLNNLDGVMRILGGGIVIELSKEGELSMVSLR
;
A
#
# COMPACT_ATOMS: atom_id res chain seq x y z
N MET A 1 13.76 16.26 -22.64
CA MET A 1 14.26 15.94 -21.38
C MET A 1 13.23 15.24 -20.54
N ASN A 2 13.64 14.61 -19.62
CA ASN A 2 12.76 13.83 -18.85
C ASN A 2 12.56 14.42 -17.48
N ASP A 3 11.37 14.74 -17.20
CA ASP A 3 11.06 15.24 -15.88
C ASP A 3 10.90 14.09 -14.93
N LYS A 4 11.63 14.18 -13.86
CA LYS A 4 11.51 13.18 -12.83
C LYS A 4 10.15 13.33 -12.18
N TRP A 5 9.38 12.23 -12.19
CA TRP A 5 8.10 12.21 -11.52
C TRP A 5 8.29 12.37 -10.00
N THR A 6 7.46 13.17 -9.39
CA THR A 6 7.46 13.31 -7.93
C THR A 6 6.02 13.17 -7.44
N PRO A 7 5.82 12.56 -6.25
CA PRO A 7 4.47 12.43 -5.72
C PRO A 7 3.91 13.80 -5.34
N SER A 8 2.62 14.00 -5.63
CA SER A 8 1.91 15.19 -5.24
C SER A 8 1.42 15.12 -3.79
N ILE A 9 1.51 13.96 -3.18
CA ILE A 9 1.02 13.67 -1.84
C ILE A 9 2.09 12.93 -1.08
N ASN A 10 2.23 13.25 0.20
CA ASN A 10 3.11 12.52 1.10
C ASN A 10 2.35 12.29 2.39
N LEU A 11 2.13 11.02 2.75
CA LEU A 11 1.36 10.63 3.91
C LEU A 11 2.15 9.69 4.80
N ASP A 12 1.78 9.68 6.07
CA ASP A 12 2.35 8.77 7.05
C ASP A 12 1.56 7.45 7.01
N LEU A 13 2.28 6.33 7.03
CA LEU A 13 1.67 5.01 6.97
C LEU A 13 0.63 4.78 8.07
N MET A 14 0.87 5.33 9.27
CA MET A 14 -0.09 5.13 10.35
C MET A 14 -1.47 5.69 9.99
N ASP A 15 -1.53 6.81 9.29
CA ASP A 15 -2.79 7.36 8.84
C ASP A 15 -3.49 6.43 7.86
N VAL A 16 -2.71 5.80 6.96
CA VAL A 16 -3.25 4.85 6.00
C VAL A 16 -3.78 3.61 6.70
N ILE A 17 -3.05 3.10 7.69
CA ILE A 17 -3.46 1.94 8.47
C ILE A 17 -4.77 2.22 9.20
N ASN A 18 -4.88 3.40 9.80
CA ASN A 18 -6.06 3.75 10.58
C ASN A 18 -7.32 3.97 9.73
N THR A 19 -7.15 4.57 8.54
CA THR A 19 -8.29 4.86 7.67
C THR A 19 -8.53 3.80 6.61
N GLN A 20 -7.52 2.96 6.34
CA GLN A 20 -7.52 2.00 5.22
C GLN A 20 -7.85 2.69 3.90
N SER A 21 -7.28 3.89 3.72
CA SER A 21 -7.46 4.67 2.52
C SER A 21 -6.25 5.57 2.31
N ILE A 22 -6.10 6.10 1.09
CA ILE A 22 -5.07 7.08 0.77
C ILE A 22 -5.79 8.32 0.27
N LYS A 23 -5.88 9.36 1.10
CA LYS A 23 -6.60 10.59 0.77
C LYS A 23 -8.05 10.32 0.32
N GLY A 24 -8.69 9.34 0.94
CA GLY A 24 -10.04 8.97 0.60
C GLY A 24 -10.18 7.93 -0.51
N VAL A 25 -9.09 7.62 -1.24
CA VAL A 25 -9.11 6.53 -2.21
C VAL A 25 -9.01 5.22 -1.45
N GLN A 26 -9.99 4.37 -1.61
CA GLN A 26 -10.07 3.10 -0.90
C GLN A 26 -10.55 2.00 -1.84
N VAL A 27 -10.51 0.76 -1.36
CA VAL A 27 -11.05 -0.36 -2.12
C VAL A 27 -12.55 -0.08 -2.33
N GLY A 28 -12.99 -0.19 -3.58
CA GLY A 28 -14.36 0.13 -3.97
C GLY A 28 -14.52 1.52 -4.58
N SER A 29 -13.51 2.38 -4.45
CA SER A 29 -13.58 3.71 -5.08
C SER A 29 -13.61 3.59 -6.61
N PRO A 30 -14.30 4.49 -7.31
CA PRO A 30 -14.21 4.53 -8.76
C PRO A 30 -12.78 4.80 -9.20
N GLU A 31 -12.36 4.16 -10.29
CA GLU A 31 -11.00 4.33 -10.83
C GLU A 31 -10.68 5.81 -11.11
N ALA A 32 -11.64 6.55 -11.62
CA ALA A 32 -11.45 7.97 -11.93
C ALA A 32 -11.05 8.77 -10.70
N PHE A 33 -11.45 8.34 -9.51
CA PHE A 33 -11.11 9.02 -8.27
C PHE A 33 -9.61 9.01 -8.01
N ILE A 34 -8.92 7.95 -8.47
CA ILE A 34 -7.45 7.89 -8.34
C ILE A 34 -6.84 9.12 -8.99
N PHE A 35 -7.25 9.42 -10.21
CA PHE A 35 -6.67 10.52 -10.97
C PHE A 35 -7.06 11.88 -10.40
N GLU A 36 -8.27 12.00 -9.89
CA GLU A 36 -8.73 13.24 -9.29
C GLU A 36 -7.91 13.60 -8.06
N ILE A 37 -7.58 12.62 -7.22
CA ILE A 37 -6.89 12.84 -5.97
C ILE A 37 -5.37 12.82 -6.14
N MET A 38 -4.85 11.85 -6.91
CA MET A 38 -3.42 11.60 -7.02
C MET A 38 -2.78 12.36 -8.18
N GLY A 39 -3.56 12.79 -9.15
CA GLY A 39 -3.03 13.40 -10.35
C GLY A 39 -2.44 12.37 -11.30
N GLU A 40 -1.40 12.76 -12.03
CA GLU A 40 -0.79 11.91 -13.05
C GLU A 40 0.09 10.83 -12.41
N ALA A 41 -0.07 9.60 -12.89
CA ALA A 41 0.71 8.48 -12.39
C ALA A 41 2.17 8.56 -12.85
N GLU A 42 3.04 7.86 -12.16
CA GLU A 42 4.47 7.81 -12.48
C GLU A 42 4.70 7.21 -13.86
N LEU A 43 3.93 6.20 -14.22
CA LEU A 43 4.01 5.52 -15.51
C LEU A 43 2.61 5.33 -16.06
N PRO A 44 2.47 5.17 -17.39
CA PRO A 44 1.16 4.85 -17.95
C PRO A 44 0.57 3.59 -17.30
N ALA A 45 -0.73 3.58 -17.14
CA ALA A 45 -1.43 2.44 -16.57
C ALA A 45 -1.21 1.19 -17.44
N THR A 46 -0.99 0.05 -16.79
CA THR A 46 -0.72 -1.21 -17.48
C THR A 46 -1.57 -2.33 -16.90
N ARG A 47 -1.86 -3.33 -17.73
CA ARG A 47 -2.49 -4.55 -17.23
C ARG A 47 -1.44 -5.39 -16.51
N LEU A 48 -1.86 -6.16 -15.51
CA LEU A 48 -0.96 -7.07 -14.80
C LEU A 48 -0.42 -8.17 -15.73
N SER A 49 -1.23 -8.59 -16.71
CA SER A 49 -0.82 -9.54 -17.73
C SER A 49 -1.70 -9.35 -18.97
N LYS A 50 -1.35 -10.02 -20.07
CA LYS A 50 -2.10 -9.90 -21.31
C LYS A 50 -3.56 -10.33 -21.16
N LYS A 51 -3.83 -11.28 -20.26
CA LYS A 51 -5.18 -11.81 -20.07
C LYS A 51 -5.91 -11.19 -18.90
N SER A 52 -5.21 -10.38 -18.11
CA SER A 52 -5.79 -9.78 -16.92
C SER A 52 -6.64 -8.57 -17.28
N LYS A 53 -7.74 -8.40 -16.54
CA LYS A 53 -8.56 -7.19 -16.59
C LYS A 53 -8.11 -6.21 -15.53
N ILE A 54 -7.16 -6.61 -14.68
CA ILE A 54 -6.68 -5.76 -13.60
C ILE A 54 -5.65 -4.78 -14.14
N ILE A 55 -5.86 -3.52 -13.86
CA ILE A 55 -5.01 -2.42 -14.31
C ILE A 55 -4.21 -1.90 -13.12
N ASN A 56 -2.92 -1.71 -13.33
CA ASN A 56 -2.01 -1.21 -12.32
C ASN A 56 -1.74 0.28 -12.58
N HIS A 57 -1.97 1.10 -11.55
CA HIS A 57 -1.68 2.53 -11.57
C HIS A 57 -0.58 2.80 -10.56
N LEU A 58 0.60 3.18 -11.04
CA LEU A 58 1.79 3.31 -10.20
C LEU A 58 2.03 4.75 -9.76
N TYR A 59 2.13 4.94 -8.43
CA TYR A 59 2.44 6.22 -7.81
C TYR A 59 3.53 6.02 -6.76
N GLY A 60 4.80 6.11 -7.18
CA GLY A 60 5.91 5.91 -6.27
C GLY A 60 5.88 4.51 -5.64
N ASN A 61 5.83 4.44 -4.33
CA ASN A 61 5.78 3.15 -3.63
C ASN A 61 4.34 2.61 -3.48
N VAL A 62 3.37 3.20 -4.18
CA VAL A 62 1.97 2.76 -4.11
C VAL A 62 1.48 2.30 -5.47
N ASN A 63 0.81 1.15 -5.48
CA ASN A 63 0.13 0.64 -6.66
C ASN A 63 -1.36 0.57 -6.37
N PHE A 64 -2.17 1.28 -7.17
CA PHE A 64 -3.61 1.12 -7.12
C PHE A 64 -4.00 0.12 -8.20
N LEU A 65 -4.67 -0.95 -7.80
CA LEU A 65 -5.15 -1.96 -8.74
C LEU A 65 -6.64 -1.76 -8.94
N SER A 66 -7.06 -1.69 -10.20
CA SER A 66 -8.48 -1.53 -10.54
C SER A 66 -8.95 -2.63 -11.47
N GLU A 67 -10.24 -2.91 -11.43
CA GLU A 67 -10.88 -3.86 -12.33
C GLU A 67 -12.31 -3.38 -12.56
N ASN A 68 -12.73 -3.38 -13.83
CA ASN A 68 -14.07 -2.94 -14.20
C ASN A 68 -14.40 -1.53 -13.70
N GLY A 69 -13.39 -0.66 -13.64
CA GLY A 69 -13.58 0.74 -13.26
C GLY A 69 -13.59 1.02 -11.77
N TYR A 70 -13.24 0.04 -10.93
CA TYR A 70 -13.20 0.21 -9.48
C TYR A 70 -11.90 -0.28 -8.89
N VAL A 71 -11.45 0.38 -7.84
CA VAL A 71 -10.25 -0.03 -7.10
C VAL A 71 -10.54 -1.33 -6.36
N ILE A 72 -9.70 -2.35 -6.58
CA ILE A 72 -9.85 -3.65 -5.92
C ILE A 72 -8.77 -3.91 -4.88
N ALA A 73 -7.63 -3.21 -4.99
CA ALA A 73 -6.55 -3.37 -4.01
C ALA A 73 -5.62 -2.16 -4.10
N ILE A 74 -4.96 -1.87 -2.99
CA ILE A 74 -3.93 -0.84 -2.92
C ILE A 74 -2.73 -1.46 -2.23
N ASN A 75 -1.60 -1.53 -2.94
CA ASN A 75 -0.38 -2.12 -2.40
C ASN A 75 0.65 -1.03 -2.14
N ILE A 76 1.25 -1.05 -0.96
CA ILE A 76 2.29 -0.11 -0.56
C ILE A 76 3.55 -0.89 -0.31
N ASP A 77 4.60 -0.60 -1.08
CA ASP A 77 5.84 -1.34 -1.06
C ASP A 77 6.93 -0.50 -0.39
N PHE A 78 7.64 -1.11 0.54
CA PHE A 78 8.72 -0.45 1.27
C PHE A 78 10.09 -1.01 0.91
N HIS A 79 10.16 -1.85 -0.14
CA HIS A 79 11.43 -2.31 -0.68
C HIS A 79 11.94 -1.35 -1.74
N GLY A 80 13.24 -1.34 -1.95
CA GLY A 80 13.87 -0.64 -3.04
C GLY A 80 13.93 0.88 -2.87
N ASN A 81 14.23 1.55 -3.97
CA ASN A 81 14.52 2.99 -4.00
C ASN A 81 13.45 3.80 -4.73
N ARG A 82 12.21 3.40 -4.63
CA ARG A 82 11.12 4.14 -5.27
C ARG A 82 10.83 5.42 -4.49
N GLU A 83 10.29 6.42 -5.20
CA GLU A 83 9.82 7.63 -4.55
C GLU A 83 8.73 7.24 -3.56
N LYS A 84 8.80 7.81 -2.35
CA LYS A 84 7.89 7.45 -1.28
C LYS A 84 6.71 8.42 -1.21
N MET A 85 5.54 7.95 -1.63
CA MET A 85 4.30 8.67 -1.40
C MET A 85 3.81 8.41 0.03
N ILE A 86 4.04 7.19 0.51
CA ILE A 86 3.71 6.80 1.88
C ILE A 86 5.03 6.55 2.61
N THR A 87 5.23 7.27 3.72
CA THR A 87 6.45 7.14 4.52
C THR A 87 6.14 6.44 5.84
N LEU A 88 7.17 5.86 6.45
CA LEU A 88 6.98 5.09 7.67
C LEU A 88 6.71 5.94 8.90
N GLY A 89 7.29 7.15 8.97
CA GLY A 89 7.16 7.95 10.17
C GLY A 89 7.72 7.21 11.39
N ASP A 90 6.99 7.24 12.48
CA ASP A 90 7.38 6.56 13.72
C ASP A 90 7.50 5.05 13.56
N ILE A 91 6.77 4.48 12.60
CA ILE A 91 6.81 3.04 12.32
C ILE A 91 8.20 2.60 11.88
N GLY A 92 9.00 3.51 11.34
CA GLY A 92 10.36 3.20 10.91
C GLY A 92 11.25 2.67 12.01
N SER A 93 10.92 2.97 13.28
CA SER A 93 11.69 2.48 14.43
C SER A 93 11.03 1.29 15.11
N TRP A 94 9.95 0.76 14.57
CA TRP A 94 9.22 -0.35 15.19
C TRP A 94 9.97 -1.67 15.06
N GLY A 95 9.87 -2.46 16.12
CA GLY A 95 10.25 -3.87 16.10
C GLY A 95 9.00 -4.73 16.05
N VAL A 96 9.23 -6.04 16.10
CA VAL A 96 8.13 -7.03 16.02
C VAL A 96 7.11 -6.81 17.14
N ASN A 97 7.58 -6.45 18.34
CA ASN A 97 6.67 -6.26 19.48
C ASN A 97 5.67 -5.12 19.25
N ASP A 98 6.10 -4.06 18.58
CA ASP A 98 5.21 -2.95 18.27
C ASP A 98 4.08 -3.40 17.35
N TRP A 99 4.41 -4.25 16.38
CA TRP A 99 3.42 -4.81 15.47
C TRP A 99 2.47 -5.76 16.19
N PHE A 100 2.98 -6.53 17.16
CA PHE A 100 2.14 -7.41 17.97
C PHE A 100 1.14 -6.59 18.79
N GLU A 101 1.60 -5.52 19.41
CA GLU A 101 0.73 -4.65 20.20
C GLU A 101 -0.38 -4.03 19.35
N LEU A 102 -0.01 -3.53 18.16
CA LEU A 102 -1.00 -2.96 17.25
C LEU A 102 -2.02 -4.01 16.83
N SER A 103 -1.54 -5.22 16.49
CA SER A 103 -2.42 -6.31 16.06
C SER A 103 -3.40 -6.69 17.15
N GLU A 104 -2.94 -6.75 18.40
CA GLU A 104 -3.79 -7.07 19.52
C GLU A 104 -4.83 -5.98 19.73
N LEU A 105 -4.41 -4.72 19.67
CA LEU A 105 -5.30 -3.59 19.82
C LEU A 105 -6.41 -3.58 18.78
N LYS A 106 -6.06 -3.91 17.54
CA LYS A 106 -7.00 -3.92 16.41
C LYS A 106 -7.79 -5.21 16.27
N GLY A 107 -7.41 -6.25 17.02
CA GLY A 107 -8.04 -7.56 16.89
C GLY A 107 -7.63 -8.30 15.61
N TRP A 108 -6.45 -8.02 15.10
CA TRP A 108 -5.93 -8.65 13.88
C TRP A 108 -5.24 -9.97 14.18
N SER A 109 -5.19 -10.85 13.18
CA SER A 109 -4.55 -12.16 13.29
C SER A 109 -3.10 -12.11 12.84
N LEU A 110 -2.28 -12.98 13.42
CA LEU A 110 -0.88 -13.13 13.03
C LEU A 110 -0.67 -14.49 12.41
N ASN A 111 0.08 -14.53 11.31
CA ASN A 111 0.43 -15.77 10.63
C ASN A 111 1.91 -15.74 10.31
N ASN A 112 2.64 -16.77 10.73
CA ASN A 112 4.07 -16.89 10.44
C ASN A 112 4.27 -18.03 9.46
N LEU A 113 4.82 -17.72 8.29
CA LEU A 113 5.08 -18.70 7.25
C LEU A 113 6.53 -18.55 6.80
N ASP A 114 7.32 -19.58 7.04
CA ASP A 114 8.74 -19.62 6.65
C ASP A 114 9.54 -18.41 7.17
N GLY A 115 9.22 -17.96 8.38
CA GLY A 115 9.92 -16.84 8.98
C GLY A 115 9.40 -15.48 8.57
N VAL A 116 8.49 -15.42 7.60
CA VAL A 116 7.84 -14.16 7.19
C VAL A 116 6.54 -14.04 7.97
N MET A 117 6.40 -12.93 8.68
CA MET A 117 5.20 -12.69 9.46
C MET A 117 4.19 -11.90 8.64
N ARG A 118 2.96 -12.36 8.66
CA ARG A 118 1.87 -11.69 7.98
C ARG A 118 0.79 -11.35 8.99
N ILE A 119 0.38 -10.10 9.00
CA ILE A 119 -0.68 -9.61 9.88
C ILE A 119 -1.93 -9.44 9.02
N LEU A 120 -3.04 -10.05 9.44
CA LEU A 120 -4.28 -10.06 8.68
C LEU A 120 -5.37 -9.35 9.46
N GLY A 121 -5.88 -8.27 8.88
CA GLY A 121 -7.02 -7.56 9.44
C GLY A 121 -8.19 -7.59 8.47
N GLY A 122 -9.27 -6.93 8.82
CA GLY A 122 -10.39 -6.75 7.92
C GLY A 122 -10.00 -5.74 6.83
N GLY A 123 -9.72 -6.23 5.63
CA GLY A 123 -9.36 -5.37 4.53
C GLY A 123 -7.91 -4.92 4.50
N ILE A 124 -7.05 -5.48 5.35
CA ILE A 124 -5.64 -5.09 5.37
C ILE A 124 -4.73 -6.30 5.60
N VAL A 125 -3.61 -6.32 4.89
CA VAL A 125 -2.56 -7.32 5.09
C VAL A 125 -1.25 -6.57 5.26
N ILE A 126 -0.51 -6.88 6.32
CA ILE A 126 0.80 -6.29 6.58
C ILE A 126 1.82 -7.40 6.59
N GLU A 127 2.92 -7.22 5.89
CA GLU A 127 3.95 -8.24 5.76
C GLU A 127 5.27 -7.73 6.33
N LEU A 128 5.84 -8.51 7.25
CA LEU A 128 7.14 -8.20 7.84
C LEU A 128 8.17 -9.21 7.33
N SER A 129 9.39 -8.75 7.10
CA SER A 129 10.50 -9.61 6.70
C SER A 129 10.93 -10.52 7.86
N LYS A 130 11.85 -11.41 7.57
CA LYS A 130 12.41 -12.30 8.61
C LYS A 130 13.07 -11.52 9.72
N GLU A 131 13.59 -10.33 9.42
CA GLU A 131 14.25 -9.46 10.40
C GLU A 131 13.26 -8.59 11.17
N GLY A 132 11.96 -8.73 10.88
CA GLY A 132 10.93 -7.95 11.54
C GLY A 132 10.71 -6.56 10.95
N GLU A 133 11.29 -6.28 9.80
CA GLU A 133 11.12 -5.00 9.13
C GLU A 133 9.88 -5.02 8.23
N LEU A 134 9.21 -3.88 8.15
CA LEU A 134 8.04 -3.78 7.30
C LEU A 134 8.42 -3.93 5.83
N SER A 135 7.73 -4.81 5.14
CA SER A 135 7.98 -5.14 3.76
C SER A 135 6.89 -4.57 2.85
N MET A 136 5.63 -4.80 3.20
CA MET A 136 4.52 -4.38 2.36
C MET A 136 3.24 -4.24 3.19
N VAL A 137 2.38 -3.31 2.76
CA VAL A 137 1.01 -3.20 3.27
C VAL A 137 0.08 -3.29 2.07
N SER A 138 -0.97 -4.08 2.17
CA SER A 138 -1.96 -4.23 1.12
C SER A 138 -3.35 -3.98 1.68
N LEU A 139 -4.09 -3.09 1.04
CA LEU A 139 -5.50 -2.86 1.34
C LEU A 139 -6.31 -3.64 0.31
N ARG A 140 -7.31 -4.41 0.74
CA ARG A 140 -8.06 -5.30 -0.14
C ARG A 140 -9.55 -5.25 0.09
#